data_277b9452f475ba4de1abec817cf57648
#
_entry.id   277b9452f475ba4de1abec817cf57648
#
_cell.length_a   1.000
_cell.length_b   1.000
_cell.length_c   1.000
_cell.angle_alpha   90.00
_cell.angle_beta   90.00
_cell.angle_gamma   90.00
#
_symmetry.space_group_name_H-M   'P 1'
#
loop_
_entity.id
_entity.type
_entity.pdbx_description
1 polymer ?
#
loop_
_entity_poly.entity_id
_entity_poly.type
_entity_poly.pdbx_seq_one_letter_code
_entity_poly.pdbx_strand_id
1 'polypeptide(L)'
;MQKVVVWLIAGILIFFGVVLVVFKGALGPTPGPEGLQGETSAERMAAHIRRVTASVNRERIIAADEEPGNWLAHGRTYDEQRFSPLVQINDENVAELGLAWYFDTGTKRGLEASPIVVDGIMYSTGSWSMVFANNAKTGQLIWKYDPEVPKAWGANACCDVVNRGVALWRGRAYVGTLDGRLVALDAATGEVQWDVNTIDRARPYTITGAPRVVNGKG
;
A
#
# COMPACT_ATOMS: atom_id res chain seq x y z
N MET A 1 44.38 9.97 21.85
CA MET A 1 43.42 9.75 20.76
C MET A 1 42.42 10.88 20.59
N GLN A 2 42.07 11.69 21.58
CA GLN A 2 41.10 12.81 21.48
C GLN A 2 41.57 14.02 20.63
N LYS A 3 42.85 14.29 20.53
CA LYS A 3 43.36 15.46 19.78
C LYS A 3 43.34 15.29 18.25
N VAL A 4 43.39 14.07 17.73
CA VAL A 4 43.37 13.81 16.27
C VAL A 4 41.95 13.99 15.69
N VAL A 5 40.91 13.64 16.46
CA VAL A 5 39.52 13.76 16.02
C VAL A 5 39.07 15.23 15.92
N VAL A 6 39.53 16.10 16.84
CA VAL A 6 39.20 17.52 16.83
C VAL A 6 39.79 18.26 15.62
N TRP A 7 40.99 17.89 15.19
CA TRP A 7 41.60 18.51 14.00
C TRP A 7 40.93 18.08 12.69
N LEU A 8 40.45 16.85 12.58
CA LEU A 8 39.72 16.37 11.42
C LEU A 8 38.37 17.08 11.27
N ILE A 9 37.64 17.32 12.38
CA ILE A 9 36.38 18.03 12.36
C ILE A 9 36.58 19.52 12.03
N ALA A 10 37.63 20.15 12.59
CA ALA A 10 37.97 21.54 12.27
C ALA A 10 38.39 21.70 10.80
N GLY A 11 39.15 20.76 10.24
CA GLY A 11 39.55 20.77 8.83
C GLY A 11 38.33 20.65 7.87
N ILE A 12 37.37 19.78 8.19
CA ILE A 12 36.17 19.59 7.40
C ILE A 12 35.27 20.83 7.46
N LEU A 13 35.12 21.47 8.62
CA LEU A 13 34.31 22.68 8.77
C LEU A 13 34.93 23.89 8.03
N ILE A 14 36.26 24.03 8.03
CA ILE A 14 36.93 25.07 7.27
C ILE A 14 36.78 24.84 5.76
N PHE A 15 36.88 23.60 5.30
CA PHE A 15 36.69 23.26 3.88
C PHE A 15 35.26 23.54 3.41
N PHE A 16 34.25 23.19 4.19
CA PHE A 16 32.85 23.54 3.90
C PHE A 16 32.56 25.03 3.97
N GLY A 17 33.17 25.75 4.91
CA GLY A 17 33.04 27.22 5.04
C GLY A 17 33.65 27.95 3.84
N VAL A 18 34.81 27.54 3.37
CA VAL A 18 35.48 28.15 2.20
C VAL A 18 34.72 27.85 0.89
N VAL A 19 34.20 26.64 0.71
CA VAL A 19 33.37 26.28 -0.46
C VAL A 19 32.06 27.09 -0.47
N LEU A 20 31.43 27.31 0.67
CA LEU A 20 30.18 28.08 0.76
C LEU A 20 30.41 29.59 0.48
N VAL A 21 31.56 30.16 0.90
CA VAL A 21 31.91 31.56 0.63
C VAL A 21 32.27 31.79 -0.84
N VAL A 22 32.99 30.88 -1.48
CA VAL A 22 33.35 30.97 -2.90
C VAL A 22 32.08 30.83 -3.79
N PHE A 23 31.14 29.95 -3.42
CA PHE A 23 29.87 29.86 -4.16
C PHE A 23 28.94 31.05 -3.96
N LYS A 24 28.95 31.71 -2.80
CA LYS A 24 28.13 32.91 -2.55
C LYS A 24 28.59 34.15 -3.31
N GLY A 25 29.86 34.22 -3.66
CA GLY A 25 30.44 35.36 -4.37
C GLY A 25 30.42 35.28 -5.90
N ALA A 26 30.19 34.11 -6.46
CA ALA A 26 30.28 33.83 -7.89
C ALA A 26 28.94 33.73 -8.62
N LEU A 27 27.84 33.55 -7.90
CA LEU A 27 26.50 33.47 -8.47
C LEU A 27 25.70 34.69 -8.04
N GLY A 28 25.59 35.67 -8.91
CA GLY A 28 24.48 36.64 -8.85
C GLY A 28 23.17 35.87 -8.82
N PRO A 29 22.05 36.51 -8.41
CA PRO A 29 20.76 35.80 -8.39
C PRO A 29 20.49 35.26 -9.80
N THR A 30 20.71 33.97 -9.98
CA THR A 30 20.18 33.27 -11.14
C THR A 30 18.67 33.41 -11.03
N PRO A 31 17.97 33.92 -12.07
CA PRO A 31 16.52 33.82 -12.07
C PRO A 31 16.22 32.33 -11.95
N GLY A 32 15.58 31.94 -10.84
CA GLY A 32 15.08 30.61 -10.69
C GLY A 32 14.17 30.31 -11.86
N PRO A 33 14.12 29.08 -12.38
CA PRO A 33 13.18 28.74 -13.44
C PRO A 33 11.77 29.04 -12.90
N GLU A 34 11.17 30.10 -13.40
CA GLU A 34 9.75 30.39 -13.24
C GLU A 34 9.01 29.21 -13.84
N GLY A 35 8.39 28.34 -13.02
CA GLY A 35 7.49 27.31 -13.51
C GLY A 35 7.61 25.91 -12.93
N LEU A 36 8.56 25.60 -12.05
CA LEU A 36 8.53 24.33 -11.30
C LEU A 36 7.96 24.59 -9.90
N GLN A 37 6.64 24.63 -9.79
CA GLN A 37 5.96 24.36 -8.54
C GLN A 37 6.37 22.92 -8.17
N GLY A 38 7.21 22.77 -7.15
CA GLY A 38 7.73 21.47 -6.76
C GLY A 38 6.57 20.56 -6.35
N GLU A 39 6.52 19.36 -6.92
CA GLU A 39 5.53 18.33 -6.56
C GLU A 39 5.42 18.20 -5.04
N THR A 40 4.20 18.17 -4.54
CA THR A 40 3.91 17.95 -3.13
C THR A 40 4.34 16.53 -2.72
N SER A 41 4.50 16.29 -1.43
CA SER A 41 4.80 14.94 -0.93
C SER A 41 3.71 13.93 -1.30
N ALA A 42 2.45 14.38 -1.37
CA ALA A 42 1.31 13.54 -1.79
C ALA A 42 1.39 13.17 -3.28
N GLU A 43 1.74 14.11 -4.15
CA GLU A 43 1.92 13.84 -5.59
C GLU A 43 3.07 12.86 -5.85
N ARG A 44 4.20 13.03 -5.16
CA ARG A 44 5.32 12.07 -5.23
C ARG A 44 4.91 10.67 -4.74
N MET A 45 4.14 10.58 -3.67
CA MET A 45 3.63 9.31 -3.17
C MET A 45 2.68 8.67 -4.20
N ALA A 46 1.73 9.41 -4.75
CA ALA A 46 0.83 8.91 -5.78
C ALA A 46 1.58 8.45 -7.04
N ALA A 47 2.58 9.20 -7.49
CA ALA A 47 3.44 8.83 -8.62
C ALA A 47 4.24 7.54 -8.33
N HIS A 48 4.77 7.40 -7.11
CA HIS A 48 5.42 6.16 -6.68
C HIS A 48 4.45 4.98 -6.73
N ILE A 49 3.27 5.12 -6.15
CA ILE A 49 2.26 4.05 -6.11
C ILE A 49 1.83 3.66 -7.52
N ARG A 50 1.55 4.62 -8.41
CA ARG A 50 1.21 4.33 -9.82
C ARG A 50 2.29 3.49 -10.50
N ARG A 51 3.56 3.84 -10.31
CA ARG A 51 4.68 3.12 -10.91
C ARG A 51 4.77 1.67 -10.40
N VAL A 52 4.74 1.47 -9.08
CA VAL A 52 4.93 0.13 -8.49
C VAL A 52 3.72 -0.77 -8.69
N THR A 53 2.51 -0.23 -8.66
CA THR A 53 1.29 -1.02 -8.89
C THR A 53 1.04 -1.32 -10.36
N ALA A 54 1.47 -0.45 -11.30
CA ALA A 54 1.40 -0.71 -12.73
C ALA A 54 2.18 -1.97 -13.14
N SER A 55 3.25 -2.29 -12.41
CA SER A 55 4.08 -3.48 -12.64
C SER A 55 3.51 -4.76 -12.03
N VAL A 56 2.43 -4.70 -11.23
CA VAL A 56 1.78 -5.91 -10.71
C VAL A 56 1.08 -6.62 -11.86
N ASN A 57 1.67 -7.71 -12.31
CA ASN A 57 1.22 -8.52 -13.43
C ASN A 57 1.44 -10.01 -13.14
N ARG A 58 1.12 -10.88 -14.10
CA ARG A 58 1.28 -12.32 -13.98
C ARG A 58 2.72 -12.73 -13.70
N GLU A 59 3.63 -12.17 -14.44
CA GLU A 59 5.07 -12.49 -14.37
C GLU A 59 5.62 -12.17 -12.99
N ARG A 60 5.29 -11.00 -12.45
CA ARG A 60 5.73 -10.57 -11.13
C ARG A 60 5.10 -11.41 -10.01
N ILE A 61 3.81 -11.80 -10.13
CA ILE A 61 3.15 -12.68 -9.13
C ILE A 61 3.79 -14.08 -9.14
N ILE A 62 4.15 -14.61 -10.31
CA ILE A 62 4.82 -15.91 -10.42
C ILE A 62 6.23 -15.87 -9.83
N ALA A 63 6.95 -14.76 -10.03
CA ALA A 63 8.29 -14.54 -9.51
C ALA A 63 8.31 -14.07 -8.03
N ALA A 64 7.25 -14.32 -7.26
CA ALA A 64 7.11 -13.84 -5.88
C ALA A 64 8.27 -14.21 -4.96
N ASP A 65 9.00 -15.29 -5.23
CA ASP A 65 10.17 -15.70 -4.45
C ASP A 65 11.40 -14.80 -4.69
N GLU A 66 11.45 -14.07 -5.80
CA GLU A 66 12.48 -13.08 -6.08
C GLU A 66 12.22 -11.76 -5.31
N GLU A 67 11.00 -11.57 -4.80
CA GLU A 67 10.58 -10.38 -4.07
C GLU A 67 9.98 -10.74 -2.70
N PRO A 68 10.73 -11.38 -1.78
CA PRO A 68 10.19 -11.93 -0.53
C PRO A 68 9.57 -10.90 0.40
N GLY A 69 9.89 -9.61 0.25
CA GLY A 69 9.30 -8.49 0.99
C GLY A 69 7.92 -8.06 0.49
N ASN A 70 7.47 -8.59 -0.64
CA ASN A 70 6.16 -8.29 -1.24
C ASN A 70 5.17 -9.44 -1.04
N TRP A 71 3.86 -9.09 -1.06
CA TRP A 71 2.75 -10.04 -0.98
C TRP A 71 1.71 -9.65 -2.01
N LEU A 72 1.91 -10.07 -3.28
CA LEU A 72 1.22 -9.49 -4.43
C LEU A 72 -0.13 -10.14 -4.77
N ALA A 73 -0.44 -11.30 -4.18
CA ALA A 73 -1.71 -12.00 -4.35
C ALA A 73 -2.24 -12.48 -2.99
N HIS A 74 -3.53 -12.79 -2.89
CA HIS A 74 -4.18 -13.16 -1.62
C HIS A 74 -3.45 -14.28 -0.87
N GLY A 75 -2.99 -15.31 -1.55
CA GLY A 75 -2.20 -16.41 -0.98
C GLY A 75 -0.69 -16.28 -1.21
N ARG A 76 -0.18 -15.11 -1.54
CA ARG A 76 1.17 -14.73 -1.97
C ARG A 76 1.46 -15.15 -3.42
N THR A 77 1.23 -16.39 -3.76
CA THR A 77 1.39 -17.02 -5.08
C THR A 77 0.05 -17.56 -5.58
N TYR A 78 -0.04 -17.99 -6.82
CA TYR A 78 -1.28 -18.55 -7.39
C TYR A 78 -1.68 -19.91 -6.80
N ASP A 79 -0.74 -20.66 -6.25
CA ASP A 79 -0.98 -21.90 -5.52
C ASP A 79 -1.40 -21.69 -4.06
N GLU A 80 -1.44 -20.43 -3.63
CA GLU A 80 -1.97 -19.97 -2.33
C GLU A 80 -1.35 -20.68 -1.11
N GLN A 81 -0.05 -20.99 -1.15
CA GLN A 81 0.64 -21.63 -0.03
C GLN A 81 0.69 -20.76 1.24
N ARG A 82 0.52 -19.44 1.12
CA ARG A 82 0.54 -18.48 2.23
C ARG A 82 1.82 -18.56 3.06
N PHE A 83 2.90 -18.97 2.44
CA PHE A 83 4.21 -19.09 3.05
C PHE A 83 5.08 -17.89 2.72
N SER A 84 5.72 -17.32 3.73
CA SER A 84 6.74 -16.27 3.57
C SER A 84 8.13 -16.89 3.65
N PRO A 85 9.03 -16.66 2.68
CA PRO A 85 10.42 -17.12 2.74
C PRO A 85 11.31 -16.21 3.59
N LEU A 86 10.76 -15.17 4.22
CA LEU A 86 11.51 -14.29 5.13
C LEU A 86 11.94 -15.07 6.37
N VAL A 87 13.22 -14.90 6.78
CA VAL A 87 13.84 -15.62 7.90
C VAL A 87 14.31 -14.70 9.04
N GLN A 88 14.04 -13.38 8.93
CA GLN A 88 14.44 -12.41 9.94
C GLN A 88 13.74 -12.66 11.29
N ILE A 89 12.54 -13.19 11.27
CA ILE A 89 11.79 -13.61 12.45
C ILE A 89 11.81 -15.13 12.47
N ASN A 90 12.26 -15.71 13.57
CA ASN A 90 12.41 -17.13 13.75
C ASN A 90 12.17 -17.51 15.23
N ASP A 91 12.30 -18.77 15.60
CA ASP A 91 12.07 -19.30 16.94
C ASP A 91 13.03 -18.74 17.99
N GLU A 92 14.20 -18.23 17.60
CA GLU A 92 15.16 -17.63 18.53
C GLU A 92 14.78 -16.21 18.95
N ASN A 93 14.09 -15.45 18.07
CA ASN A 93 13.82 -14.01 18.30
C ASN A 93 12.34 -13.62 18.30
N VAL A 94 11.43 -14.53 18.00
CA VAL A 94 9.98 -14.23 17.93
C VAL A 94 9.43 -13.70 19.26
N ALA A 95 10.02 -14.09 20.40
CA ALA A 95 9.62 -13.60 21.71
C ALA A 95 9.97 -12.11 21.95
N GLU A 96 10.85 -11.53 21.13
CA GLU A 96 11.27 -10.13 21.20
C GLU A 96 10.39 -9.21 20.35
N LEU A 97 9.41 -9.75 19.60
CA LEU A 97 8.54 -8.95 18.74
C LEU A 97 7.70 -7.97 19.57
N GLY A 98 7.72 -6.72 19.13
CA GLY A 98 6.88 -5.65 19.65
C GLY A 98 5.96 -5.07 18.59
N LEU A 99 4.95 -4.31 19.02
CA LEU A 99 4.06 -3.59 18.13
C LEU A 99 4.81 -2.43 17.46
N ALA A 100 4.96 -2.47 16.13
CA ALA A 100 5.59 -1.40 15.36
C ALA A 100 4.64 -0.22 15.14
N TRP A 101 3.38 -0.51 14.79
CA TRP A 101 2.31 0.47 14.58
C TRP A 101 0.94 -0.23 14.56
N TYR A 102 -0.11 0.55 14.63
CA TYR A 102 -1.48 0.10 14.41
C TYR A 102 -2.25 1.13 13.58
N PHE A 103 -3.31 0.67 12.93
CA PHE A 103 -4.25 1.52 12.20
C PHE A 103 -5.67 1.19 12.65
N ASP A 104 -6.42 2.21 13.12
CA ASP A 104 -7.82 2.06 13.51
C ASP A 104 -8.72 2.22 12.30
N THR A 105 -9.43 1.16 11.93
CA THR A 105 -10.38 1.16 10.81
C THR A 105 -11.71 1.84 11.14
N GLY A 106 -11.91 2.26 12.39
CA GLY A 106 -13.15 2.91 12.85
C GLY A 106 -14.32 1.95 13.05
N THR A 107 -14.07 0.63 13.15
CA THR A 107 -15.11 -0.37 13.37
C THR A 107 -14.74 -1.32 14.52
N LYS A 108 -15.76 -1.83 15.21
CA LYS A 108 -15.61 -2.89 16.21
C LYS A 108 -15.96 -4.29 15.67
N ARG A 109 -16.25 -4.38 14.37
CA ARG A 109 -16.57 -5.65 13.71
C ARG A 109 -15.30 -6.37 13.28
N GLY A 110 -15.42 -7.68 13.02
CA GLY A 110 -14.31 -8.54 12.63
C GLY A 110 -13.59 -8.08 11.36
N LEU A 111 -12.28 -8.26 11.33
CA LEU A 111 -11.41 -8.02 10.20
C LEU A 111 -10.82 -9.37 9.77
N GLU A 112 -11.04 -9.75 8.50
CA GLU A 112 -10.62 -11.07 7.96
C GLU A 112 -9.72 -10.92 6.72
N ALA A 113 -9.28 -9.70 6.40
CA ALA A 113 -8.52 -9.45 5.19
C ALA A 113 -7.11 -10.03 5.27
N SER A 114 -6.67 -10.67 4.17
CA SER A 114 -5.24 -10.84 3.90
C SER A 114 -4.73 -9.58 3.21
N PRO A 115 -3.83 -8.82 3.82
CA PRO A 115 -3.28 -7.63 3.18
C PRO A 115 -2.46 -7.98 1.94
N ILE A 116 -2.54 -7.13 0.91
CA ILE A 116 -1.62 -7.14 -0.24
C ILE A 116 -0.54 -6.08 0.03
N VAL A 117 0.72 -6.44 -0.17
CA VAL A 117 1.86 -5.52 0.00
C VAL A 117 2.66 -5.46 -1.29
N VAL A 118 2.83 -4.25 -1.81
CA VAL A 118 3.65 -3.97 -3.00
C VAL A 118 4.55 -2.76 -2.72
N ASP A 119 5.86 -2.99 -2.71
CA ASP A 119 6.91 -1.97 -2.61
C ASP A 119 6.64 -0.92 -1.50
N GLY A 120 6.26 -1.42 -0.30
CA GLY A 120 6.03 -0.60 0.88
C GLY A 120 4.62 0.00 1.00
N ILE A 121 3.70 -0.32 0.09
CA ILE A 121 2.28 0.06 0.19
C ILE A 121 1.47 -1.18 0.56
N MET A 122 0.65 -1.07 1.61
CA MET A 122 -0.23 -2.13 2.08
C MET A 122 -1.68 -1.79 1.73
N TYR A 123 -2.36 -2.71 1.07
CA TYR A 123 -3.79 -2.65 0.80
C TYR A 123 -4.52 -3.67 1.65
N SER A 124 -5.54 -3.24 2.35
CA SER A 124 -6.38 -4.11 3.18
C SER A 124 -7.85 -3.73 3.04
N THR A 125 -8.73 -4.63 3.49
CA THR A 125 -10.16 -4.34 3.57
C THR A 125 -10.64 -4.43 5.01
N GLY A 126 -11.67 -3.66 5.30
CA GLY A 126 -12.39 -3.70 6.56
C GLY A 126 -13.83 -4.16 6.40
N SER A 127 -14.58 -4.11 7.48
CA SER A 127 -16.02 -4.37 7.49
C SER A 127 -16.74 -3.48 6.49
N TRP A 128 -17.85 -3.96 5.93
CA TRP A 128 -18.63 -3.27 4.91
C TRP A 128 -17.88 -3.05 3.60
N SER A 129 -16.85 -3.86 3.35
CA SER A 129 -16.00 -3.81 2.15
C SER A 129 -15.25 -2.48 1.98
N MET A 130 -14.99 -1.76 3.06
CA MET A 130 -14.11 -0.59 3.03
C MET A 130 -12.71 -1.02 2.59
N VAL A 131 -12.04 -0.18 1.81
CA VAL A 131 -10.66 -0.44 1.35
C VAL A 131 -9.74 0.64 1.90
N PHE A 132 -8.56 0.22 2.34
CA PHE A 132 -7.52 1.11 2.87
C PHE A 132 -6.20 0.87 2.13
N ALA A 133 -5.50 1.95 1.80
CA ALA A 133 -4.09 1.91 1.43
C ALA A 133 -3.27 2.62 2.51
N ASN A 134 -2.30 1.92 3.05
CA ASN A 134 -1.44 2.42 4.11
C ASN A 134 0.03 2.32 3.70
N ASN A 135 0.87 3.19 4.24
CA ASN A 135 2.30 2.98 4.23
C ASN A 135 2.63 1.76 5.12
N ALA A 136 3.18 0.71 4.54
CA ALA A 136 3.43 -0.56 5.25
C ALA A 136 4.46 -0.42 6.38
N LYS A 137 5.36 0.58 6.32
CA LYS A 137 6.38 0.83 7.34
C LYS A 137 5.84 1.60 8.55
N THR A 138 4.91 2.53 8.33
CA THR A 138 4.48 3.49 9.36
C THR A 138 3.03 3.34 9.79
N GLY A 139 2.22 2.57 9.06
CA GLY A 139 0.78 2.46 9.25
C GLY A 139 -0.01 3.69 8.79
N GLN A 140 0.66 4.76 8.33
CA GLN A 140 -0.02 5.99 7.91
C GLN A 140 -0.99 5.72 6.76
N LEU A 141 -2.23 6.18 6.91
CA LEU A 141 -3.25 6.10 5.86
C LEU A 141 -2.85 6.98 4.67
N ILE A 142 -2.90 6.40 3.47
CA ILE A 142 -2.69 7.10 2.20
C ILE A 142 -4.05 7.50 1.63
N TRP A 143 -4.95 6.53 1.49
CA TRP A 143 -6.34 6.77 1.11
C TRP A 143 -7.28 5.70 1.67
N LYS A 144 -8.57 6.03 1.70
CA LYS A 144 -9.66 5.15 2.08
C LYS A 144 -10.77 5.23 1.05
N TYR A 145 -11.36 4.11 0.72
CA TYR A 145 -12.59 4.00 -0.05
C TYR A 145 -13.70 3.36 0.79
N ASP A 146 -14.88 3.97 0.82
CA ASP A 146 -16.10 3.40 1.39
C ASP A 146 -17.10 3.15 0.27
N PRO A 147 -17.48 1.89 0.00
CA PRO A 147 -18.45 1.55 -1.03
C PRO A 147 -19.90 1.93 -0.66
N GLU A 148 -20.14 2.47 0.52
CA GLU A 148 -21.45 2.87 1.04
C GLU A 148 -22.50 1.74 0.95
N VAL A 149 -22.10 0.51 1.27
CA VAL A 149 -23.00 -0.65 1.26
C VAL A 149 -24.21 -0.37 2.15
N PRO A 150 -25.45 -0.52 1.64
CA PRO A 150 -26.67 -0.35 2.42
C PRO A 150 -26.66 -1.26 3.65
N LYS A 151 -26.83 -0.68 4.86
CA LYS A 151 -26.71 -1.44 6.12
C LYS A 151 -27.72 -2.59 6.22
N ALA A 152 -28.88 -2.46 5.59
CA ALA A 152 -29.85 -3.55 5.50
C ALA A 152 -29.30 -4.79 4.79
N TRP A 153 -28.32 -4.63 3.88
CA TRP A 153 -27.70 -5.76 3.17
C TRP A 153 -26.94 -6.72 4.11
N GLY A 154 -26.53 -6.23 5.28
CA GLY A 154 -25.89 -7.06 6.29
C GLY A 154 -26.73 -8.26 6.76
N ALA A 155 -28.06 -8.21 6.61
CA ALA A 155 -28.95 -9.33 6.91
C ALA A 155 -28.75 -10.53 5.96
N ASN A 156 -28.15 -10.31 4.78
CA ASN A 156 -27.83 -11.35 3.80
C ASN A 156 -26.47 -12.02 4.08
N ALA A 157 -25.66 -11.47 4.96
CA ALA A 157 -24.33 -12.00 5.28
C ALA A 157 -24.43 -13.10 6.34
N CYS A 158 -23.83 -14.27 6.09
CA CYS A 158 -23.84 -15.39 7.03
C CYS A 158 -22.95 -15.17 8.27
N CYS A 159 -21.85 -14.45 8.11
CA CYS A 159 -20.71 -14.48 9.02
C CYS A 159 -20.18 -13.07 9.31
N ASP A 160 -21.09 -12.12 9.57
CA ASP A 160 -20.83 -10.69 9.69
C ASP A 160 -20.50 -10.02 8.33
N VAL A 161 -20.33 -8.72 8.36
CA VAL A 161 -20.11 -7.86 7.20
C VAL A 161 -18.61 -7.78 6.82
N VAL A 162 -17.96 -8.92 6.86
CA VAL A 162 -16.52 -9.07 6.62
C VAL A 162 -16.16 -8.94 5.13
N ASN A 163 -14.89 -8.65 4.88
CA ASN A 163 -14.28 -8.71 3.54
C ASN A 163 -12.87 -9.28 3.66
N ARG A 164 -12.47 -10.16 2.74
CA ARG A 164 -11.21 -10.91 2.84
C ARG A 164 -10.07 -10.35 2.03
N GLY A 165 -10.26 -9.20 1.39
CA GLY A 165 -9.16 -8.47 0.75
C GLY A 165 -9.45 -8.01 -0.66
N VAL A 166 -8.42 -7.41 -1.25
CA VAL A 166 -8.40 -6.91 -2.63
C VAL A 166 -7.51 -7.77 -3.52
N ALA A 167 -7.62 -7.59 -4.83
CA ALA A 167 -6.58 -7.97 -5.77
C ALA A 167 -5.96 -6.71 -6.39
N LEU A 168 -4.65 -6.73 -6.66
CA LEU A 168 -3.96 -5.69 -7.42
C LEU A 168 -3.62 -6.21 -8.81
N TRP A 169 -3.84 -5.36 -9.82
CA TRP A 169 -3.44 -5.66 -11.18
C TRP A 169 -3.29 -4.38 -12.01
N ARG A 170 -2.09 -4.17 -12.55
CA ARG A 170 -1.78 -3.08 -13.48
C ARG A 170 -2.33 -1.71 -13.04
N GLY A 171 -1.98 -1.30 -11.81
CA GLY A 171 -2.34 0.00 -11.28
C GLY A 171 -3.76 0.12 -10.70
N ARG A 172 -4.50 -0.98 -10.62
CA ARG A 172 -5.85 -1.01 -10.05
C ARG A 172 -5.95 -1.94 -8.85
N ALA A 173 -6.78 -1.55 -7.88
CA ALA A 173 -7.23 -2.40 -6.80
C ALA A 173 -8.68 -2.83 -7.05
N TYR A 174 -8.94 -4.13 -6.99
CA TYR A 174 -10.26 -4.71 -7.22
C TYR A 174 -10.82 -5.22 -5.91
N VAL A 175 -12.07 -4.89 -5.62
CA VAL A 175 -12.79 -5.35 -4.42
C VAL A 175 -14.19 -5.83 -4.79
N GLY A 176 -14.57 -6.98 -4.26
CA GLY A 176 -15.97 -7.42 -4.23
C GLY A 176 -16.66 -6.81 -3.02
N THR A 177 -17.79 -6.14 -3.21
CA THR A 177 -18.53 -5.53 -2.12
C THR A 177 -19.61 -6.45 -1.56
N LEU A 178 -19.96 -6.26 -0.30
CA LEU A 178 -20.94 -7.11 0.38
C LEU A 178 -22.30 -7.13 -0.35
N ASP A 179 -22.66 -6.04 -1.01
CA ASP A 179 -23.91 -5.92 -1.80
C ASP A 179 -23.77 -6.41 -3.25
N GLY A 180 -22.69 -7.14 -3.55
CA GLY A 180 -22.55 -7.87 -4.81
C GLY A 180 -22.05 -7.05 -5.99
N ARG A 181 -21.34 -5.95 -5.75
CA ARG A 181 -20.64 -5.21 -6.81
C ARG A 181 -19.19 -5.64 -6.89
N LEU A 182 -18.63 -5.59 -8.07
CA LEU A 182 -17.19 -5.62 -8.29
C LEU A 182 -16.73 -4.21 -8.64
N VAL A 183 -15.79 -3.66 -7.87
CA VAL A 183 -15.31 -2.28 -8.01
C VAL A 183 -13.83 -2.30 -8.32
N ALA A 184 -13.41 -1.49 -9.30
CA ALA A 184 -12.01 -1.19 -9.56
C ALA A 184 -11.68 0.23 -9.13
N LEU A 185 -10.64 0.36 -8.33
CA LEU A 185 -10.11 1.62 -7.82
C LEU A 185 -8.76 1.90 -8.48
N ASP A 186 -8.44 3.16 -8.71
CA ASP A 186 -7.05 3.58 -8.94
C ASP A 186 -6.23 3.24 -7.69
N ALA A 187 -5.19 2.44 -7.83
CA ALA A 187 -4.43 1.98 -6.68
C ALA A 187 -3.66 3.11 -5.96
N ALA A 188 -3.42 4.24 -6.62
CA ALA A 188 -2.71 5.37 -6.03
C ALA A 188 -3.60 6.35 -5.29
N THR A 189 -4.87 6.47 -5.69
CA THR A 189 -5.78 7.51 -5.18
C THR A 189 -7.02 6.95 -4.48
N GLY A 190 -7.39 5.69 -4.75
CA GLY A 190 -8.64 5.11 -4.28
C GLY A 190 -9.87 5.56 -5.07
N GLU A 191 -9.69 6.33 -6.15
CA GLU A 191 -10.79 6.78 -7.01
C GLU A 191 -11.39 5.63 -7.78
N VAL A 192 -12.73 5.60 -7.85
CA VAL A 192 -13.47 4.58 -8.60
C VAL A 192 -13.21 4.74 -10.09
N GLN A 193 -12.68 3.69 -10.71
CA GLN A 193 -12.50 3.60 -12.16
C GLN A 193 -13.74 3.00 -12.84
N TRP A 194 -14.33 2.02 -12.19
CA TRP A 194 -15.63 1.44 -12.57
C TRP A 194 -16.24 0.66 -11.39
N ASP A 195 -17.55 0.51 -11.42
CA ASP A 195 -18.35 -0.20 -10.42
C ASP A 195 -19.46 -0.96 -11.16
N VAL A 196 -19.51 -2.28 -11.01
CA VAL A 196 -20.42 -3.16 -11.75
C VAL A 196 -21.16 -4.07 -10.78
N ASN A 197 -22.50 -4.12 -10.89
CA ASN A 197 -23.29 -5.11 -10.18
C ASN A 197 -23.10 -6.49 -10.81
N THR A 198 -22.74 -7.48 -10.01
CA THR A 198 -22.43 -8.85 -10.46
C THR A 198 -23.44 -9.88 -10.00
N ILE A 199 -24.46 -9.48 -9.25
CA ILE A 199 -25.47 -10.38 -8.67
C ILE A 199 -26.90 -10.00 -9.09
N ASP A 200 -27.82 -10.93 -8.95
CA ASP A 200 -29.25 -10.65 -8.94
C ASP A 200 -29.63 -10.05 -7.57
N ARG A 201 -29.95 -8.76 -7.55
CA ARG A 201 -30.32 -8.03 -6.31
C ARG A 201 -31.65 -8.46 -5.69
N ALA A 202 -32.47 -9.25 -6.40
CA ALA A 202 -33.67 -9.87 -5.83
C ALA A 202 -33.33 -11.08 -4.92
N ARG A 203 -32.06 -11.51 -4.90
CA ARG A 203 -31.59 -12.64 -4.12
C ARG A 203 -30.62 -12.18 -3.02
N PRO A 204 -30.53 -12.91 -1.90
CA PRO A 204 -29.66 -12.57 -0.77
C PRO A 204 -28.18 -12.95 -1.04
N TYR A 205 -27.65 -12.55 -2.19
CA TYR A 205 -26.25 -12.82 -2.52
C TYR A 205 -25.33 -11.74 -1.92
N THR A 206 -24.14 -12.19 -1.50
CA THR A 206 -23.08 -11.32 -0.98
C THR A 206 -21.72 -11.71 -1.55
N ILE A 207 -20.79 -10.77 -1.61
CA ILE A 207 -19.39 -11.06 -1.90
C ILE A 207 -18.57 -10.70 -0.66
N THR A 208 -17.91 -11.69 -0.07
CA THR A 208 -16.98 -11.50 1.07
C THR A 208 -15.57 -12.00 0.75
N GLY A 209 -15.39 -12.72 -0.35
CA GLY A 209 -14.11 -13.24 -0.80
C GLY A 209 -13.22 -12.17 -1.43
N ALA A 210 -11.91 -12.32 -1.31
CA ALA A 210 -10.97 -11.51 -2.07
C ALA A 210 -10.95 -11.93 -3.54
N PRO A 211 -10.98 -11.01 -4.50
CA PRO A 211 -10.83 -11.34 -5.91
C PRO A 211 -9.46 -11.99 -6.23
N ARG A 212 -9.40 -12.72 -7.32
CA ARG A 212 -8.16 -13.23 -7.92
C ARG A 212 -8.05 -12.72 -9.34
N VAL A 213 -6.89 -12.26 -9.75
CA VAL A 213 -6.65 -11.90 -11.16
C VAL A 213 -5.68 -12.90 -11.77
N VAL A 214 -6.15 -13.66 -12.75
CA VAL A 214 -5.35 -14.66 -13.47
C VAL A 214 -5.36 -14.30 -14.95
N ASN A 215 -4.20 -14.08 -15.55
CA ASN A 215 -4.05 -13.70 -16.97
C ASN A 215 -4.91 -12.47 -17.35
N GLY A 216 -5.03 -11.50 -16.44
CA GLY A 216 -5.81 -10.28 -16.64
C GLY A 216 -7.34 -10.47 -16.57
N LYS A 217 -7.81 -11.60 -16.09
CA LYS A 217 -9.22 -11.91 -15.80
C LYS A 217 -9.40 -12.09 -14.30
N GLY A 218 -10.44 -11.51 -13.75
CA GLY A 218 -10.81 -11.58 -12.34
C GLY A 218 -12.19 -12.17 -12.14
#